data_db46b6af7a24edd608151537fc717000
#
_entry.id   db46b6af7a24edd608151537fc717000
#
_cell.length_a   1.000
_cell.length_b   1.000
_cell.length_c   1.000
_cell.angle_alpha   90.00
_cell.angle_beta   90.00
_cell.angle_gamma   90.00
#
_symmetry.space_group_name_H-M   'P 1'
#
loop_
_entity.id
_entity.type
_entity.pdbx_description
1 polymer ?
#
loop_
_entity_poly.entity_id
_entity_poly.type
_entity_poly.pdbx_seq_one_letter_code
_entity_poly.pdbx_strand_id
1 'polypeptide(L)'
;MGSSEIKTLNELFLQAVATHAKPDCFLFKSEGRYQGVSSQEALRKVAALASLLRRLRVERGDRVAILSENRVEWALTDYALLGLGAISVPIFTTLLEPDIEYILRDSGAKGIVLATEAQLAKVVNVRPRLPELKFVLAMDCAHLQGTGAECWEGSIALEMGLATGAVESFTTQAREAQPQDIATILYTSGTMGVPKGVILTHANIVSNVVECGKLFPLTRDDASISLLPLSHILERTLDFLCFWKGVSIAYAENLDSLPLNLREVRPTLMGVVPRVLEKIYDRVMEVVRAAPAVRQKIFYWALGVGKQAIPYRLKDRPLPWGLRLKHALADRLIFSKVREQLGGRISILASGAAPLAQELAEFFYAMGLPVYEGYGLTETSPVIAINYHAHTKLGTVGPPIPRVELKFGEEIHDPEGGAGREILVKGPNVSPGYYHMEEENRVAFEGGWFHTGDLGMMDEEGYLRITGRKKNLFKTSGGKYVSPEKLENLFQSHPYVHQIVVLGAARKFVGALVTPVFPRLEAHARAHGISYASREELVGKAEIHAFMQQLVDETTRWLPPHEKIRQIVLLPRELTMGDGEVSPTLKVRRRVVEEKYRDVIEEMFSRHAPKVLEPGARSQEPGVRSRET
;
A
#
# COMPACT_ATOMS: atom_id res chain seq x y z
N MET A 1 -15.88 -33.50 11.27
CA MET A 1 -16.14 -33.21 9.85
C MET A 1 -14.82 -32.79 9.26
N GLY A 2 -14.28 -33.56 8.29
CA GLY A 2 -13.03 -33.21 7.64
C GLY A 2 -13.19 -31.85 6.95
N SER A 3 -12.30 -30.90 7.23
CA SER A 3 -12.29 -29.59 6.56
C SER A 3 -11.96 -29.86 5.09
N SER A 4 -12.97 -29.80 4.22
CA SER A 4 -12.71 -29.74 2.77
C SER A 4 -11.81 -28.52 2.53
N GLU A 5 -10.74 -28.70 1.76
CA GLU A 5 -9.83 -27.62 1.40
C GLU A 5 -10.62 -26.53 0.67
N ILE A 6 -10.57 -25.29 1.18
CA ILE A 6 -11.22 -24.13 0.53
C ILE A 6 -10.48 -23.85 -0.79
N LYS A 7 -11.22 -23.74 -1.89
CA LYS A 7 -10.67 -23.59 -3.24
C LYS A 7 -11.08 -22.29 -3.92
N THR A 8 -12.20 -21.69 -3.48
CA THR A 8 -12.72 -20.47 -4.08
C THR A 8 -13.03 -19.41 -3.00
N LEU A 9 -13.03 -18.13 -3.40
CA LEU A 9 -13.41 -17.03 -2.52
C LEU A 9 -14.89 -17.13 -2.10
N ASN A 10 -15.72 -17.73 -2.93
CA ASN A 10 -17.11 -17.98 -2.63
C ASN A 10 -17.27 -19.03 -1.52
N GLU A 11 -16.51 -20.12 -1.58
CA GLU A 11 -16.49 -21.11 -0.49
C GLU A 11 -16.01 -20.48 0.82
N LEU A 12 -14.97 -19.62 0.75
CA LEU A 12 -14.47 -18.88 1.89
C LEU A 12 -15.56 -18.00 2.52
N PHE A 13 -16.26 -17.21 1.71
CA PHE A 13 -17.35 -16.35 2.17
C PHE A 13 -18.50 -17.16 2.82
N LEU A 14 -19.00 -18.17 2.12
CA LEU A 14 -20.12 -19.00 2.61
C LEU A 14 -19.75 -19.77 3.87
N GLN A 15 -18.51 -20.30 3.95
CA GLN A 15 -18.02 -20.99 5.14
C GLN A 15 -17.92 -20.04 6.34
N ALA A 16 -17.38 -18.84 6.15
CA ALA A 16 -17.26 -17.85 7.22
C ALA A 16 -18.63 -17.45 7.79
N VAL A 17 -19.61 -17.19 6.92
CA VAL A 17 -20.98 -16.87 7.33
C VAL A 17 -21.62 -18.03 8.13
N ALA A 18 -21.41 -19.26 7.69
CA ALA A 18 -21.97 -20.45 8.36
C ALA A 18 -21.28 -20.75 9.70
N THR A 19 -19.96 -20.54 9.77
CA THR A 19 -19.14 -20.93 10.94
C THR A 19 -19.19 -19.91 12.07
N HIS A 20 -19.10 -18.61 11.74
CA HIS A 20 -18.89 -17.58 12.76
C HIS A 20 -20.16 -16.89 13.23
N ALA A 21 -21.23 -16.82 12.41
CA ALA A 21 -22.48 -16.14 12.75
C ALA A 21 -22.25 -14.79 13.47
N LYS A 22 -21.29 -14.00 12.94
CA LYS A 22 -20.77 -12.77 13.57
C LYS A 22 -21.82 -11.65 13.52
N PRO A 23 -22.12 -10.94 14.64
CA PRO A 23 -23.10 -9.84 14.65
C PRO A 23 -22.55 -8.56 14.02
N ASP A 24 -21.23 -8.44 13.89
CA ASP A 24 -20.48 -7.26 13.52
C ASP A 24 -19.29 -7.61 12.61
N CYS A 25 -19.53 -8.41 11.57
CA CYS A 25 -18.46 -8.82 10.65
C CYS A 25 -17.88 -7.63 9.87
N PHE A 26 -18.72 -6.65 9.53
CA PHE A 26 -18.30 -5.35 9.00
C PHE A 26 -18.76 -4.23 9.92
N LEU A 27 -17.88 -3.23 10.08
CA LEU A 27 -18.13 -2.05 10.88
C LEU A 27 -17.94 -0.80 10.01
N PHE A 28 -18.92 0.08 10.01
CA PHE A 28 -18.85 1.37 9.31
C PHE A 28 -19.30 2.50 10.23
N LYS A 29 -18.82 3.70 9.98
CA LYS A 29 -19.15 4.84 10.80
C LYS A 29 -20.38 5.56 10.26
N SER A 30 -21.42 5.70 11.09
CA SER A 30 -22.64 6.46 10.81
C SER A 30 -22.97 7.29 12.04
N GLU A 31 -23.38 8.54 11.84
CA GLU A 31 -23.73 9.48 12.93
C GLU A 31 -22.67 9.56 14.04
N GLY A 32 -21.39 9.51 13.64
CA GLY A 32 -20.25 9.61 14.56
C GLY A 32 -19.95 8.35 15.38
N ARG A 33 -20.61 7.22 15.11
CA ARG A 33 -20.39 5.93 15.80
C ARG A 33 -20.23 4.78 14.82
N TYR A 34 -19.42 3.79 15.18
CA TYR A 34 -19.32 2.55 14.43
C TYR A 34 -20.58 1.69 14.65
N GLN A 35 -21.18 1.26 13.54
CA GLN A 35 -22.32 0.35 13.48
C GLN A 35 -21.89 -0.95 12.82
N GLY A 36 -22.49 -2.06 13.26
CA GLY A 36 -22.17 -3.40 12.77
C GLY A 36 -23.15 -3.90 11.73
N VAL A 37 -22.63 -4.58 10.71
CA VAL A 37 -23.38 -5.43 9.80
C VAL A 37 -23.10 -6.87 10.17
N SER A 38 -24.14 -7.66 10.45
CA SER A 38 -23.95 -9.08 10.76
C SER A 38 -23.60 -9.89 9.52
N SER A 39 -22.94 -11.03 9.70
CA SER A 39 -22.63 -11.93 8.57
C SER A 39 -23.88 -12.43 7.83
N GLN A 40 -25.00 -12.60 8.53
CA GLN A 40 -26.28 -12.98 7.92
C GLN A 40 -26.90 -11.82 7.12
N GLU A 41 -26.78 -10.59 7.61
CA GLU A 41 -27.20 -9.41 6.89
C GLU A 41 -26.32 -9.18 5.66
N ALA A 42 -25.01 -9.34 5.78
CA ALA A 42 -24.08 -9.28 4.66
C ALA A 42 -24.45 -10.30 3.57
N LEU A 43 -24.75 -11.55 3.93
CA LEU A 43 -25.18 -12.58 2.98
C LEU A 43 -26.49 -12.17 2.26
N ARG A 44 -27.48 -11.63 2.99
CA ARG A 44 -28.73 -11.17 2.38
C ARG A 44 -28.51 -10.00 1.42
N LYS A 45 -27.69 -9.02 1.79
CA LYS A 45 -27.34 -7.88 0.92
C LYS A 45 -26.56 -8.31 -0.31
N VAL A 46 -25.59 -9.22 -0.15
CA VAL A 46 -24.83 -9.82 -1.27
C VAL A 46 -25.77 -10.56 -2.24
N ALA A 47 -26.69 -11.35 -1.72
CA ALA A 47 -27.66 -12.09 -2.55
C ALA A 47 -28.63 -11.16 -3.31
N ALA A 48 -29.10 -10.10 -2.65
CA ALA A 48 -29.95 -9.08 -3.28
C ALA A 48 -29.17 -8.32 -4.37
N LEU A 49 -27.94 -7.93 -4.10
CA LEU A 49 -27.06 -7.27 -5.08
C LEU A 49 -26.77 -8.20 -6.27
N ALA A 50 -26.53 -9.48 -6.05
CA ALA A 50 -26.38 -10.45 -7.12
C ALA A 50 -27.66 -10.55 -7.97
N SER A 51 -28.86 -10.48 -7.37
CA SER A 51 -30.14 -10.42 -8.11
C SER A 51 -30.27 -9.16 -8.94
N LEU A 52 -29.89 -8.00 -8.39
CA LEU A 52 -29.83 -6.73 -9.12
C LEU A 52 -28.90 -6.81 -10.33
N LEU A 53 -27.68 -7.31 -10.13
CA LEU A 53 -26.69 -7.44 -11.19
C LEU A 53 -27.17 -8.37 -12.32
N ARG A 54 -27.86 -9.49 -11.98
CA ARG A 54 -28.50 -10.35 -12.99
C ARG A 54 -29.59 -9.60 -13.76
N ARG A 55 -30.41 -8.79 -13.10
CA ARG A 55 -31.42 -7.94 -13.76
C ARG A 55 -30.76 -6.93 -14.70
N LEU A 56 -29.57 -6.43 -14.34
CA LEU A 56 -28.70 -5.60 -15.21
C LEU A 56 -27.95 -6.43 -16.27
N ARG A 57 -28.30 -7.73 -16.39
CA ARG A 57 -27.74 -8.69 -17.35
C ARG A 57 -26.22 -8.92 -17.19
N VAL A 58 -25.72 -8.86 -15.96
CA VAL A 58 -24.36 -9.31 -15.66
C VAL A 58 -24.35 -10.84 -15.67
N GLU A 59 -23.47 -11.40 -16.48
CA GLU A 59 -23.29 -12.84 -16.67
C GLU A 59 -21.90 -13.29 -16.20
N ARG A 60 -21.70 -14.60 -16.10
CA ARG A 60 -20.39 -15.18 -15.76
C ARG A 60 -19.33 -14.70 -16.77
N GLY A 61 -18.18 -14.24 -16.26
CA GLY A 61 -17.09 -13.72 -17.07
C GLY A 61 -17.22 -12.25 -17.48
N ASP A 62 -18.37 -11.60 -17.24
CA ASP A 62 -18.50 -10.15 -17.44
C ASP A 62 -17.63 -9.39 -16.44
N ARG A 63 -17.05 -8.28 -16.87
CA ARG A 63 -16.25 -7.39 -16.02
C ARG A 63 -17.14 -6.26 -15.51
N VAL A 64 -17.07 -6.05 -14.19
CA VAL A 64 -17.73 -4.91 -13.54
C VAL A 64 -16.71 -4.16 -12.70
N ALA A 65 -16.58 -2.86 -12.95
CA ALA A 65 -15.63 -2.02 -12.24
C ALA A 65 -16.18 -1.58 -10.87
N ILE A 66 -15.26 -1.37 -9.91
CA ILE A 66 -15.56 -0.79 -8.59
C ILE A 66 -14.64 0.41 -8.39
N LEU A 67 -15.21 1.61 -8.32
CA LEU A 67 -14.50 2.88 -8.09
C LEU A 67 -15.00 3.50 -6.79
N SER A 68 -14.36 3.17 -5.67
CA SER A 68 -14.83 3.59 -4.35
C SER A 68 -13.69 3.55 -3.34
N GLU A 69 -13.77 4.39 -2.33
CA GLU A 69 -13.05 4.27 -1.07
C GLU A 69 -13.46 2.99 -0.33
N ASN A 70 -12.70 2.67 0.73
CA ASN A 70 -13.02 1.52 1.58
C ASN A 70 -14.36 1.75 2.30
N ARG A 71 -15.30 0.86 2.06
CA ARG A 71 -16.62 0.88 2.71
C ARG A 71 -17.29 -0.49 2.60
N VAL A 72 -18.31 -0.72 3.40
CA VAL A 72 -19.03 -2.00 3.45
C VAL A 72 -19.61 -2.35 2.06
N GLU A 73 -20.15 -1.36 1.36
CA GLU A 73 -20.76 -1.53 0.03
C GLU A 73 -19.75 -2.02 -1.00
N TRP A 74 -18.49 -1.61 -0.87
CA TRP A 74 -17.41 -2.11 -1.72
C TRP A 74 -17.24 -3.63 -1.54
N ALA A 75 -17.10 -4.09 -0.29
CA ALA A 75 -16.93 -5.51 0.01
C ALA A 75 -18.14 -6.34 -0.40
N LEU A 76 -19.36 -5.85 -0.14
CA LEU A 76 -20.60 -6.53 -0.54
C LEU A 76 -20.71 -6.64 -2.07
N THR A 77 -20.30 -5.59 -2.79
CA THR A 77 -20.27 -5.59 -4.27
C THR A 77 -19.30 -6.63 -4.79
N ASP A 78 -18.10 -6.70 -4.21
CA ASP A 78 -17.08 -7.67 -4.61
C ASP A 78 -17.57 -9.12 -4.42
N TYR A 79 -18.11 -9.45 -3.25
CA TYR A 79 -18.67 -10.77 -2.99
C TYR A 79 -19.86 -11.10 -3.90
N ALA A 80 -20.70 -10.13 -4.25
CA ALA A 80 -21.80 -10.36 -5.18
C ALA A 80 -21.31 -10.68 -6.60
N LEU A 81 -20.31 -9.96 -7.09
CA LEU A 81 -19.67 -10.21 -8.39
C LEU A 81 -19.01 -11.59 -8.42
N LEU A 82 -18.21 -11.91 -7.41
CA LEU A 82 -17.57 -13.22 -7.27
C LEU A 82 -18.60 -14.36 -7.25
N GLY A 83 -19.69 -14.18 -6.51
CA GLY A 83 -20.76 -15.18 -6.42
C GLY A 83 -21.52 -15.40 -7.73
N LEU A 84 -21.56 -14.40 -8.61
CA LEU A 84 -22.10 -14.52 -9.97
C LEU A 84 -21.10 -15.14 -10.97
N GLY A 85 -19.84 -15.30 -10.59
CA GLY A 85 -18.75 -15.64 -11.49
C GLY A 85 -18.36 -14.48 -12.42
N ALA A 86 -18.77 -13.25 -12.09
CA ALA A 86 -18.32 -12.04 -12.76
C ALA A 86 -16.94 -11.62 -12.25
N ILE A 87 -16.21 -10.87 -13.07
CA ILE A 87 -14.84 -10.44 -12.80
C ILE A 87 -14.88 -9.01 -12.27
N SER A 88 -14.41 -8.79 -11.04
CA SER A 88 -14.29 -7.45 -10.50
C SER A 88 -13.06 -6.72 -11.05
N VAL A 89 -13.22 -5.43 -11.38
CA VAL A 89 -12.15 -4.55 -11.85
C VAL A 89 -12.06 -3.35 -10.92
N PRO A 90 -11.30 -3.47 -9.80
CA PRO A 90 -11.13 -2.36 -8.86
C PRO A 90 -10.30 -1.23 -9.47
N ILE A 91 -10.79 0.00 -9.30
CA ILE A 91 -10.16 1.23 -9.79
C ILE A 91 -9.81 2.12 -8.60
N PHE A 92 -8.59 2.65 -8.56
CA PHE A 92 -8.19 3.60 -7.53
C PHE A 92 -8.93 4.93 -7.69
N THR A 93 -9.48 5.46 -6.61
CA THR A 93 -10.27 6.71 -6.57
C THR A 93 -9.45 7.95 -6.93
N THR A 94 -8.14 7.86 -6.78
CA THR A 94 -7.17 8.92 -7.09
C THR A 94 -6.79 9.02 -8.57
N LEU A 95 -7.22 8.06 -9.41
CA LEU A 95 -6.94 8.10 -10.83
C LEU A 95 -7.70 9.22 -11.53
N LEU A 96 -7.09 9.74 -12.59
CA LEU A 96 -7.67 10.76 -13.45
C LEU A 96 -8.56 10.13 -14.52
N GLU A 97 -9.40 10.93 -15.14
CA GLU A 97 -10.34 10.48 -16.19
C GLU A 97 -9.70 9.66 -17.31
N PRO A 98 -8.52 10.02 -17.87
CA PRO A 98 -7.89 9.23 -18.92
C PRO A 98 -7.50 7.81 -18.48
N ASP A 99 -7.04 7.66 -17.23
CA ASP A 99 -6.68 6.34 -16.67
C ASP A 99 -7.93 5.50 -16.42
N ILE A 100 -9.01 6.12 -15.90
CA ILE A 100 -10.31 5.47 -15.68
C ILE A 100 -10.89 5.00 -17.01
N GLU A 101 -10.88 5.86 -18.03
CA GLU A 101 -11.33 5.54 -19.38
C GLU A 101 -10.55 4.36 -19.98
N TYR A 102 -9.21 4.40 -19.84
CA TYR A 102 -8.35 3.32 -20.31
C TYR A 102 -8.73 1.98 -19.65
N ILE A 103 -8.83 1.95 -18.32
CA ILE A 103 -9.15 0.73 -17.57
C ILE A 103 -10.52 0.17 -17.96
N LEU A 104 -11.54 1.01 -18.07
CA LEU A 104 -12.90 0.60 -18.45
C LEU A 104 -12.95 0.07 -19.89
N ARG A 105 -12.18 0.67 -20.81
CA ARG A 105 -12.11 0.25 -22.20
C ARG A 105 -11.32 -1.05 -22.36
N ASP A 106 -10.13 -1.13 -21.77
CA ASP A 106 -9.23 -2.29 -21.89
C ASP A 106 -9.84 -3.54 -21.25
N SER A 107 -10.43 -3.39 -20.06
CA SER A 107 -11.15 -4.48 -19.41
C SER A 107 -12.46 -4.86 -20.11
N GLY A 108 -13.01 -3.99 -20.95
CA GLY A 108 -14.36 -4.15 -21.52
C GLY A 108 -15.43 -4.20 -20.43
N ALA A 109 -15.33 -3.34 -19.41
CA ALA A 109 -16.25 -3.33 -18.28
C ALA A 109 -17.68 -3.02 -18.73
N LYS A 110 -18.60 -3.93 -18.41
CA LYS A 110 -20.04 -3.84 -18.74
C LYS A 110 -20.78 -2.87 -17.81
N GLY A 111 -20.28 -2.69 -16.61
CA GLY A 111 -20.84 -1.79 -15.61
C GLY A 111 -19.79 -1.25 -14.65
N ILE A 112 -20.18 -0.24 -13.90
CA ILE A 112 -19.36 0.33 -12.83
C ILE A 112 -20.22 0.61 -11.60
N VAL A 113 -19.69 0.26 -10.44
CA VAL A 113 -20.20 0.65 -9.12
C VAL A 113 -19.25 1.67 -8.53
N LEU A 114 -19.74 2.82 -8.15
CA LEU A 114 -18.92 3.94 -7.66
C LEU A 114 -19.50 4.55 -6.38
N ALA A 115 -18.67 5.25 -5.60
CA ALA A 115 -19.11 5.77 -4.32
C ALA A 115 -19.67 7.20 -4.42
N THR A 116 -18.86 8.16 -4.78
CA THR A 116 -19.12 9.59 -4.57
C THR A 116 -19.53 10.34 -5.83
N GLU A 117 -20.15 11.51 -5.65
CA GLU A 117 -20.50 12.43 -6.74
C GLU A 117 -19.27 12.83 -7.59
N ALA A 118 -18.12 13.05 -6.95
CA ALA A 118 -16.90 13.40 -7.67
C ALA A 118 -16.41 12.27 -8.60
N GLN A 119 -16.59 11.01 -8.19
CA GLN A 119 -16.28 9.84 -9.02
C GLN A 119 -17.31 9.68 -10.12
N LEU A 120 -18.60 9.92 -9.82
CA LEU A 120 -19.68 9.90 -10.81
C LEU A 120 -19.41 10.92 -11.92
N ALA A 121 -19.01 12.14 -11.58
CA ALA A 121 -18.69 13.18 -12.57
C ALA A 121 -17.57 12.71 -13.53
N LYS A 122 -16.48 12.11 -13.02
CA LYS A 122 -15.43 11.54 -13.87
C LYS A 122 -15.97 10.48 -14.84
N VAL A 123 -16.83 9.58 -14.34
CA VAL A 123 -17.40 8.49 -15.16
C VAL A 123 -18.38 9.03 -16.20
N VAL A 124 -19.23 9.99 -15.86
CA VAL A 124 -20.17 10.64 -16.79
C VAL A 124 -19.40 11.29 -17.95
N ASN A 125 -18.28 11.94 -17.68
CA ASN A 125 -17.44 12.59 -18.70
C ASN A 125 -16.81 11.60 -19.69
N VAL A 126 -16.46 10.40 -19.27
CA VAL A 126 -15.83 9.40 -20.14
C VAL A 126 -16.83 8.42 -20.77
N ARG A 127 -17.99 8.24 -20.17
CA ARG A 127 -19.04 7.28 -20.59
C ARG A 127 -19.42 7.35 -22.09
N PRO A 128 -19.55 8.54 -22.73
CA PRO A 128 -19.88 8.60 -24.16
C PRO A 128 -18.89 7.89 -25.08
N ARG A 129 -17.64 7.69 -24.61
CA ARG A 129 -16.57 7.00 -25.34
C ARG A 129 -16.46 5.51 -24.99
N LEU A 130 -17.37 4.99 -24.15
CA LEU A 130 -17.37 3.63 -23.59
C LEU A 130 -18.69 2.91 -23.92
N PRO A 131 -18.90 2.47 -25.17
CA PRO A 131 -20.18 1.87 -25.60
C PRO A 131 -20.51 0.57 -24.87
N GLU A 132 -19.50 -0.13 -24.31
CA GLU A 132 -19.70 -1.36 -23.54
C GLU A 132 -20.20 -1.10 -22.12
N LEU A 133 -20.04 0.11 -21.56
CA LEU A 133 -20.48 0.49 -20.22
C LEU A 133 -22.01 0.70 -20.20
N LYS A 134 -22.75 -0.34 -19.86
CA LYS A 134 -24.23 -0.39 -19.94
C LYS A 134 -24.89 0.23 -18.71
N PHE A 135 -24.31 0.10 -17.51
CA PHE A 135 -24.91 0.63 -16.28
C PHE A 135 -23.89 1.29 -15.36
N VAL A 136 -24.38 2.18 -14.53
CA VAL A 136 -23.65 2.85 -13.45
C VAL A 136 -24.50 2.74 -12.19
N LEU A 137 -23.95 2.18 -11.11
CA LEU A 137 -24.57 2.15 -9.78
C LEU A 137 -23.78 3.08 -8.86
N ALA A 138 -24.47 4.00 -8.18
CA ALA A 138 -23.87 4.94 -7.24
C ALA A 138 -24.25 4.56 -5.80
N MET A 139 -23.25 4.42 -4.93
CA MET A 139 -23.44 4.13 -3.51
C MET A 139 -24.03 5.35 -2.78
N ASP A 140 -23.50 6.55 -3.08
CA ASP A 140 -24.07 7.79 -2.59
C ASP A 140 -25.19 8.22 -3.56
N CYS A 141 -26.43 8.21 -3.06
CA CYS A 141 -27.62 8.36 -3.91
C CYS A 141 -28.07 9.82 -4.09
N ALA A 142 -27.31 10.78 -3.59
CA ALA A 142 -27.56 12.20 -3.83
C ALA A 142 -27.19 12.59 -5.28
N HIS A 143 -27.93 13.54 -5.84
CA HIS A 143 -27.62 14.19 -7.14
C HIS A 143 -27.48 13.25 -8.36
N LEU A 144 -28.25 12.14 -8.42
CA LEU A 144 -28.21 11.20 -9.55
C LEU A 144 -29.02 11.64 -10.77
N GLN A 145 -29.87 12.67 -10.64
CA GLN A 145 -30.76 13.12 -11.71
C GLN A 145 -29.99 13.55 -12.96
N GLY A 146 -30.36 13.01 -14.12
CA GLY A 146 -29.71 13.34 -15.40
C GLY A 146 -28.38 12.64 -15.67
N THR A 147 -27.83 11.87 -14.73
CA THR A 147 -26.54 11.18 -14.88
C THR A 147 -26.69 9.78 -15.52
N GLY A 148 -27.90 9.21 -15.52
CA GLY A 148 -28.14 7.84 -15.95
C GLY A 148 -27.55 6.78 -14.99
N ALA A 149 -27.25 7.17 -13.74
CA ALA A 149 -26.84 6.26 -12.67
C ALA A 149 -28.05 5.86 -11.81
N GLU A 150 -28.05 4.63 -11.31
CA GLU A 150 -29.03 4.12 -10.35
C GLU A 150 -28.47 4.14 -8.93
N CYS A 151 -29.34 4.35 -7.94
CA CYS A 151 -28.97 4.30 -6.53
C CYS A 151 -28.75 2.85 -6.08
N TRP A 152 -27.54 2.56 -5.56
CA TRP A 152 -27.15 1.23 -5.07
C TRP A 152 -28.05 0.76 -3.93
N GLU A 153 -28.20 1.59 -2.88
CA GLU A 153 -28.98 1.22 -1.70
C GLU A 153 -30.46 1.04 -1.99
N GLY A 154 -31.07 1.97 -2.74
CA GLY A 154 -32.48 1.89 -3.13
C GLY A 154 -32.77 0.68 -4.01
N SER A 155 -31.87 0.35 -4.93
CA SER A 155 -32.00 -0.82 -5.81
C SER A 155 -31.88 -2.13 -5.03
N ILE A 156 -30.98 -2.22 -4.05
CA ILE A 156 -30.84 -3.42 -3.19
C ILE A 156 -32.05 -3.55 -2.27
N ALA A 157 -32.53 -2.47 -1.67
CA ALA A 157 -33.72 -2.51 -0.83
C ALA A 157 -34.95 -3.03 -1.60
N LEU A 158 -35.10 -2.62 -2.86
CA LEU A 158 -36.14 -3.15 -3.76
C LEU A 158 -35.97 -4.65 -3.98
N GLU A 159 -34.78 -5.12 -4.32
CA GLU A 159 -34.49 -6.55 -4.54
C GLU A 159 -34.72 -7.39 -3.27
N MET A 160 -34.36 -6.88 -2.10
CA MET A 160 -34.61 -7.54 -0.80
C MET A 160 -36.11 -7.72 -0.55
N GLY A 161 -36.95 -6.80 -1.03
CA GLY A 161 -38.40 -6.90 -0.94
C GLY A 161 -39.04 -7.86 -1.97
N LEU A 162 -38.40 -8.02 -3.12
CA LEU A 162 -38.93 -8.80 -4.23
C LEU A 162 -38.46 -10.26 -4.29
N ALA A 163 -37.23 -10.53 -3.85
CA ALA A 163 -36.54 -11.79 -4.12
C ALA A 163 -36.72 -12.82 -3.00
N THR A 164 -37.87 -13.52 -3.01
CA THR A 164 -38.05 -14.74 -2.21
C THR A 164 -37.05 -15.80 -2.72
N GLY A 165 -36.17 -16.32 -1.82
CA GLY A 165 -35.18 -17.34 -2.21
C GLY A 165 -33.86 -16.78 -2.80
N ALA A 166 -33.63 -15.46 -2.75
CA ALA A 166 -32.38 -14.85 -3.26
C ALA A 166 -31.11 -15.44 -2.66
N VAL A 167 -31.09 -15.71 -1.35
CA VAL A 167 -29.94 -16.31 -0.65
C VAL A 167 -29.66 -17.73 -1.14
N GLU A 168 -30.70 -18.54 -1.34
CA GLU A 168 -30.57 -19.91 -1.84
C GLU A 168 -30.06 -19.93 -3.29
N SER A 169 -30.65 -19.09 -4.15
CA SER A 169 -30.21 -18.92 -5.54
C SER A 169 -28.76 -18.45 -5.63
N PHE A 170 -28.39 -17.44 -4.84
CA PHE A 170 -27.01 -16.94 -4.76
C PHE A 170 -26.06 -18.05 -4.29
N THR A 171 -26.41 -18.75 -3.22
CA THR A 171 -25.56 -19.80 -2.63
C THR A 171 -25.32 -20.94 -3.62
N THR A 172 -26.35 -21.34 -4.37
CA THR A 172 -26.24 -22.37 -5.41
C THR A 172 -25.27 -21.92 -6.50
N GLN A 173 -25.48 -20.73 -7.06
CA GLN A 173 -24.64 -20.19 -8.13
C GLN A 173 -23.18 -19.95 -7.67
N ALA A 174 -22.99 -19.42 -6.46
CA ALA A 174 -21.66 -19.16 -5.91
C ALA A 174 -20.80 -20.43 -5.78
N ARG A 175 -21.45 -21.60 -5.57
CA ARG A 175 -20.76 -22.91 -5.51
C ARG A 175 -20.35 -23.45 -6.88
N GLU A 176 -20.81 -22.88 -7.97
CA GLU A 176 -20.41 -23.28 -9.33
C GLU A 176 -19.03 -22.72 -9.72
N ALA A 177 -18.52 -21.74 -8.98
CA ALA A 177 -17.22 -21.15 -9.25
C ALA A 177 -16.11 -22.20 -9.15
N GLN A 178 -15.20 -22.16 -10.13
CA GLN A 178 -14.03 -23.04 -10.18
C GLN A 178 -12.78 -22.29 -9.67
N PRO A 179 -11.80 -23.00 -9.10
CA PRO A 179 -10.56 -22.38 -8.63
C PRO A 179 -9.82 -21.56 -9.70
N GLN A 180 -9.92 -21.96 -10.96
CA GLN A 180 -9.25 -21.34 -12.11
C GLN A 180 -10.03 -20.17 -12.70
N ASP A 181 -11.30 -19.95 -12.28
CA ASP A 181 -12.06 -18.80 -12.74
C ASP A 181 -11.36 -17.50 -12.35
N ILE A 182 -11.39 -16.54 -13.25
CA ILE A 182 -10.83 -15.22 -12.99
C ILE A 182 -11.72 -14.51 -11.96
N ALA A 183 -11.16 -14.19 -10.82
CA ALA A 183 -11.85 -13.45 -9.77
C ALA A 183 -11.78 -11.94 -10.00
N THR A 184 -10.64 -11.46 -10.50
CA THR A 184 -10.40 -10.02 -10.66
C THR A 184 -9.30 -9.73 -11.69
N ILE A 185 -9.37 -8.53 -12.28
CA ILE A 185 -8.29 -7.92 -13.07
C ILE A 185 -7.89 -6.63 -12.36
N LEU A 186 -6.65 -6.58 -11.87
CA LEU A 186 -6.11 -5.46 -11.11
C LEU A 186 -5.12 -4.66 -11.97
N TYR A 187 -5.43 -3.40 -12.23
CA TYR A 187 -4.56 -2.54 -13.02
C TYR A 187 -3.45 -1.92 -12.16
N THR A 188 -2.21 -2.21 -12.55
CA THR A 188 -1.01 -1.66 -11.92
C THR A 188 -0.34 -0.66 -12.84
N SER A 189 0.30 0.37 -12.26
CA SER A 189 1.08 1.33 -13.05
C SER A 189 2.29 0.63 -13.67
N GLY A 190 2.21 0.32 -14.95
CA GLY A 190 3.32 -0.24 -15.71
C GLY A 190 4.53 0.72 -15.75
N THR A 191 5.73 0.16 -15.81
CA THR A 191 6.98 0.95 -15.90
C THR A 191 7.11 1.78 -17.19
N MET A 192 6.30 1.49 -18.21
CA MET A 192 6.27 2.22 -19.50
C MET A 192 5.08 3.17 -19.63
N GLY A 193 4.33 3.43 -18.56
CA GLY A 193 3.27 4.43 -18.52
C GLY A 193 1.86 3.92 -18.81
N VAL A 194 1.70 2.78 -19.47
CA VAL A 194 0.38 2.16 -19.68
C VAL A 194 0.08 1.19 -18.54
N PRO A 195 -1.08 1.30 -17.86
CA PRO A 195 -1.47 0.36 -16.82
C PRO A 195 -1.61 -1.07 -17.35
N LYS A 196 -1.11 -2.06 -16.59
CA LYS A 196 -1.22 -3.47 -16.92
C LYS A 196 -2.27 -4.15 -16.06
N GLY A 197 -3.23 -4.85 -16.67
CA GLY A 197 -4.25 -5.62 -15.97
C GLY A 197 -3.71 -6.97 -15.51
N VAL A 198 -3.44 -7.14 -14.23
CA VAL A 198 -3.00 -8.41 -13.63
C VAL A 198 -4.22 -9.30 -13.43
N ILE A 199 -4.22 -10.48 -14.03
CA ILE A 199 -5.29 -11.47 -13.85
C ILE A 199 -5.05 -12.23 -12.54
N LEU A 200 -6.05 -12.33 -11.67
CA LEU A 200 -6.00 -13.19 -10.49
C LEU A 200 -7.23 -14.12 -10.47
N THR A 201 -6.96 -15.41 -10.28
CA THR A 201 -8.01 -16.42 -10.13
C THR A 201 -8.44 -16.57 -8.66
N HIS A 202 -9.55 -17.25 -8.44
CA HIS A 202 -9.95 -17.64 -7.09
C HIS A 202 -8.84 -18.41 -6.37
N ALA A 203 -8.21 -19.36 -7.03
CA ALA A 203 -7.13 -20.17 -6.46
C ALA A 203 -5.92 -19.34 -6.04
N ASN A 204 -5.54 -18.34 -6.85
CA ASN A 204 -4.41 -17.48 -6.52
C ASN A 204 -4.61 -16.77 -5.18
N ILE A 205 -5.75 -16.09 -5.03
CA ILE A 205 -6.04 -15.30 -3.81
C ILE A 205 -6.28 -16.24 -2.62
N VAL A 206 -7.08 -17.31 -2.79
CA VAL A 206 -7.37 -18.27 -1.72
C VAL A 206 -6.09 -18.93 -1.20
N SER A 207 -5.15 -19.29 -2.08
CA SER A 207 -3.88 -19.88 -1.64
C SER A 207 -3.14 -18.93 -0.68
N ASN A 208 -3.12 -17.65 -1.00
CA ASN A 208 -2.47 -16.62 -0.19
C ASN A 208 -3.19 -16.42 1.15
N VAL A 209 -4.53 -16.30 1.13
CA VAL A 209 -5.37 -16.18 2.33
C VAL A 209 -5.17 -17.37 3.27
N VAL A 210 -5.20 -18.60 2.74
CA VAL A 210 -5.08 -19.82 3.54
C VAL A 210 -3.68 -19.96 4.13
N GLU A 211 -2.64 -19.75 3.34
CA GLU A 211 -1.27 -19.90 3.83
C GLU A 211 -0.90 -18.79 4.84
N CYS A 212 -1.26 -17.53 4.58
CA CYS A 212 -1.09 -16.47 5.58
C CYS A 212 -1.92 -16.73 6.85
N GLY A 213 -3.14 -17.25 6.70
CA GLY A 213 -4.01 -17.58 7.83
C GLY A 213 -3.51 -18.71 8.74
N LYS A 214 -2.53 -19.50 8.30
CA LYS A 214 -1.81 -20.48 9.14
C LYS A 214 -0.70 -19.83 9.97
N LEU A 215 -0.15 -18.71 9.49
CA LEU A 215 0.97 -18.03 10.13
C LEU A 215 0.52 -17.09 11.25
N PHE A 216 -0.71 -16.58 11.17
CA PHE A 216 -1.29 -15.66 12.16
C PHE A 216 -2.49 -16.30 12.86
N PRO A 217 -2.44 -16.47 14.21
CA PRO A 217 -3.50 -17.12 14.99
C PRO A 217 -4.69 -16.18 15.23
N LEU A 218 -5.34 -15.71 14.15
CA LEU A 218 -6.50 -14.84 14.22
C LEU A 218 -7.75 -15.60 14.67
N THR A 219 -8.57 -14.95 15.46
CA THR A 219 -9.80 -15.47 16.04
C THR A 219 -10.99 -14.53 15.85
N ARG A 220 -12.19 -14.99 16.15
CA ARG A 220 -13.40 -14.16 16.13
C ARG A 220 -13.40 -12.98 17.12
N ASP A 221 -12.51 -12.97 18.11
CA ASP A 221 -12.41 -11.91 19.12
C ASP A 221 -11.48 -10.76 18.67
N ASP A 222 -10.85 -10.96 17.50
CA ASP A 222 -10.03 -9.96 16.87
C ASP A 222 -10.86 -8.94 16.07
N ALA A 223 -10.29 -7.77 15.89
CA ALA A 223 -10.84 -6.72 15.06
C ALA A 223 -9.72 -6.12 14.19
N SER A 224 -10.04 -5.89 12.93
CA SER A 224 -9.17 -5.20 11.96
C SER A 224 -9.71 -3.82 11.64
N ILE A 225 -8.82 -2.90 11.28
CA ILE A 225 -9.20 -1.66 10.63
C ILE A 225 -8.65 -1.66 9.21
N SER A 226 -9.55 -1.62 8.22
CA SER A 226 -9.26 -1.60 6.80
C SER A 226 -9.01 -0.15 6.38
N LEU A 227 -7.75 0.18 6.11
CA LEU A 227 -7.27 1.53 5.84
C LEU A 227 -6.68 1.68 4.44
N LEU A 228 -5.89 0.70 4.00
CA LEU A 228 -5.28 0.74 2.67
C LEU A 228 -6.37 0.51 1.61
N PRO A 229 -6.23 1.03 0.39
CA PRO A 229 -7.29 0.88 -0.61
C PRO A 229 -7.63 -0.59 -0.90
N LEU A 230 -8.93 -0.94 -0.87
CA LEU A 230 -9.42 -2.26 -1.29
C LEU A 230 -9.21 -2.53 -2.80
N SER A 231 -8.98 -1.49 -3.58
CA SER A 231 -8.51 -1.60 -4.96
C SER A 231 -7.07 -2.13 -5.07
N HIS A 232 -6.34 -2.22 -3.94
CA HIS A 232 -5.03 -2.87 -3.87
C HIS A 232 -5.16 -4.27 -3.29
N ILE A 233 -4.51 -5.26 -3.92
CA ILE A 233 -4.62 -6.67 -3.52
C ILE A 233 -4.20 -6.93 -2.07
N LEU A 234 -3.29 -6.15 -1.50
CA LEU A 234 -2.82 -6.32 -0.12
C LEU A 234 -3.96 -6.20 0.89
N GLU A 235 -4.69 -5.08 0.87
CA GLU A 235 -5.81 -4.88 1.80
C GLU A 235 -6.95 -5.83 1.50
N ARG A 236 -7.28 -6.01 0.23
CA ARG A 236 -8.36 -6.91 -0.17
C ARG A 236 -8.11 -8.36 0.28
N THR A 237 -6.88 -8.86 0.17
CA THR A 237 -6.52 -10.21 0.66
C THR A 237 -6.55 -10.27 2.19
N LEU A 238 -6.14 -9.20 2.88
CA LEU A 238 -6.26 -9.10 4.34
C LEU A 238 -7.73 -9.09 4.77
N ASP A 239 -8.61 -8.37 4.09
CA ASP A 239 -10.05 -8.37 4.36
C ASP A 239 -10.66 -9.75 4.14
N PHE A 240 -10.31 -10.48 3.07
CA PHE A 240 -10.72 -11.87 2.88
C PHE A 240 -10.23 -12.78 4.01
N LEU A 241 -8.99 -12.62 4.45
CA LEU A 241 -8.43 -13.38 5.57
C LEU A 241 -9.18 -13.09 6.88
N CYS A 242 -9.41 -11.82 7.18
CA CYS A 242 -10.13 -11.37 8.36
C CYS A 242 -11.56 -11.93 8.37
N PHE A 243 -12.28 -11.78 7.27
CA PHE A 243 -13.64 -12.29 7.14
C PHE A 243 -13.69 -13.81 7.32
N TRP A 244 -12.77 -14.55 6.69
CA TRP A 244 -12.68 -16.00 6.81
C TRP A 244 -12.44 -16.46 8.26
N LYS A 245 -11.61 -15.73 9.02
CA LYS A 245 -11.31 -16.03 10.43
C LYS A 245 -12.37 -15.51 11.40
N GLY A 246 -13.42 -14.85 10.93
CA GLY A 246 -14.46 -14.24 11.76
C GLY A 246 -14.02 -13.00 12.50
N VAL A 247 -12.94 -12.35 12.07
CA VAL A 247 -12.46 -11.06 12.57
C VAL A 247 -13.43 -9.96 12.15
N SER A 248 -13.80 -9.02 13.05
CA SER A 248 -14.57 -7.83 12.67
C SER A 248 -13.70 -6.88 11.84
N ILE A 249 -14.20 -6.41 10.70
CA ILE A 249 -13.50 -5.50 9.80
C ILE A 249 -14.15 -4.12 9.88
N ALA A 250 -13.43 -3.14 10.43
CA ALA A 250 -13.87 -1.75 10.47
C ALA A 250 -13.25 -0.96 9.32
N TYR A 251 -14.09 -0.30 8.52
CA TYR A 251 -13.61 0.59 7.48
C TYR A 251 -13.27 1.96 8.05
N ALA A 252 -12.02 2.40 7.86
CA ALA A 252 -11.58 3.72 8.27
C ALA A 252 -12.18 4.79 7.36
N GLU A 253 -12.60 5.93 7.93
CA GLU A 253 -13.14 7.03 7.13
C GLU A 253 -12.08 7.64 6.19
N ASN A 254 -10.88 7.89 6.71
CA ASN A 254 -9.72 8.40 5.99
C ASN A 254 -8.48 8.37 6.89
N LEU A 255 -7.32 8.77 6.35
CA LEU A 255 -6.06 8.83 7.10
C LEU A 255 -6.04 9.88 8.23
N ASP A 256 -6.75 10.98 8.09
CA ASP A 256 -6.76 12.07 9.08
C ASP A 256 -7.61 11.67 10.30
N SER A 257 -8.70 10.95 10.07
CA SER A 257 -9.58 10.42 11.12
C SER A 257 -9.01 9.15 11.78
N LEU A 258 -7.96 8.55 11.24
CA LEU A 258 -7.39 7.28 11.73
C LEU A 258 -7.12 7.26 13.24
N PRO A 259 -6.51 8.30 13.88
CA PRO A 259 -6.27 8.30 15.33
C PRO A 259 -7.55 8.20 16.17
N LEU A 260 -8.66 8.76 15.69
CA LEU A 260 -9.97 8.64 16.32
C LEU A 260 -10.55 7.25 16.08
N ASN A 261 -10.53 6.78 14.83
CA ASN A 261 -11.04 5.45 14.47
C ASN A 261 -10.33 4.32 15.24
N LEU A 262 -9.00 4.41 15.42
CA LEU A 262 -8.22 3.43 16.21
C LEU A 262 -8.68 3.35 17.67
N ARG A 263 -8.99 4.48 18.29
CA ARG A 263 -9.48 4.52 19.68
C ARG A 263 -10.91 3.99 19.83
N GLU A 264 -11.74 4.20 18.82
CA GLU A 264 -13.14 3.74 18.81
C GLU A 264 -13.23 2.25 18.53
N VAL A 265 -12.54 1.76 17.50
CA VAL A 265 -12.56 0.36 17.06
C VAL A 265 -11.71 -0.52 17.96
N ARG A 266 -10.58 -0.02 18.46
CA ARG A 266 -9.58 -0.75 19.25
C ARG A 266 -9.13 -2.04 18.54
N PRO A 267 -8.59 -1.93 17.30
CA PRO A 267 -8.24 -3.09 16.50
C PRO A 267 -7.11 -3.91 17.13
N THR A 268 -7.04 -5.19 16.80
CA THR A 268 -5.94 -6.10 17.16
C THR A 268 -4.94 -6.24 16.00
N LEU A 269 -5.37 -5.99 14.77
CA LEU A 269 -4.51 -6.01 13.60
C LEU A 269 -4.84 -4.87 12.62
N MET A 270 -3.84 -4.50 11.83
CA MET A 270 -3.97 -3.49 10.78
C MET A 270 -2.96 -3.74 9.67
N GLY A 271 -3.44 -3.68 8.41
CA GLY A 271 -2.58 -3.54 7.24
C GLY A 271 -2.00 -2.11 7.16
N VAL A 272 -0.70 -1.99 6.95
CA VAL A 272 -0.02 -0.70 6.88
C VAL A 272 0.98 -0.66 5.74
N VAL A 273 1.29 0.55 5.30
CA VAL A 273 2.50 0.82 4.50
C VAL A 273 3.48 1.60 5.36
N PRO A 274 4.78 1.60 5.07
CA PRO A 274 5.78 2.33 5.86
C PRO A 274 5.41 3.78 6.14
N ARG A 275 4.79 4.48 5.18
CA ARG A 275 4.35 5.86 5.33
C ARG A 275 3.34 6.09 6.46
N VAL A 276 2.48 5.12 6.75
CA VAL A 276 1.55 5.18 7.89
C VAL A 276 2.33 5.08 9.21
N LEU A 277 3.31 4.17 9.27
CA LEU A 277 4.18 4.03 10.43
C LEU A 277 5.04 5.28 10.67
N GLU A 278 5.57 5.88 9.60
CA GLU A 278 6.31 7.17 9.67
C GLU A 278 5.43 8.28 10.26
N LYS A 279 4.20 8.45 9.80
CA LYS A 279 3.26 9.44 10.35
C LYS A 279 2.99 9.20 11.85
N ILE A 280 2.80 7.95 12.26
CA ILE A 280 2.62 7.58 13.69
C ILE A 280 3.89 7.92 14.49
N TYR A 281 5.04 7.54 13.98
CA TYR A 281 6.35 7.85 14.59
C TYR A 281 6.54 9.35 14.76
N ASP A 282 6.32 10.13 13.70
CA ASP A 282 6.48 11.59 13.72
C ASP A 282 5.56 12.23 14.75
N ARG A 283 4.32 11.78 14.83
CA ARG A 283 3.36 12.28 15.82
C ARG A 283 3.79 11.98 17.25
N VAL A 284 4.29 10.78 17.52
CA VAL A 284 4.84 10.43 18.84
C VAL A 284 6.05 11.32 19.16
N MET A 285 6.97 11.47 18.20
CA MET A 285 8.17 12.27 18.41
C MET A 285 7.90 13.76 18.53
N GLU A 286 6.86 14.29 17.89
CA GLU A 286 6.39 15.66 18.07
C GLU A 286 5.96 15.90 19.52
N VAL A 287 5.11 15.01 20.06
CA VAL A 287 4.67 15.08 21.46
C VAL A 287 5.85 14.99 22.44
N VAL A 288 6.80 14.09 22.15
CA VAL A 288 8.01 13.93 22.98
C VAL A 288 8.86 15.20 22.99
N ARG A 289 9.10 15.80 21.84
CA ARG A 289 9.92 17.04 21.74
C ARG A 289 9.27 18.25 22.39
N ALA A 290 7.94 18.35 22.35
CA ALA A 290 7.19 19.40 23.03
C ALA A 290 7.13 19.21 24.56
N ALA A 291 7.52 18.03 25.07
CA ALA A 291 7.47 17.72 26.49
C ALA A 291 8.69 18.33 27.25
N PRO A 292 8.57 18.60 28.57
CA PRO A 292 9.69 19.01 29.40
C PRO A 292 10.89 18.05 29.33
N ALA A 293 12.11 18.55 29.46
CA ALA A 293 13.36 17.78 29.32
C ALA A 293 13.40 16.49 30.16
N VAL A 294 12.82 16.50 31.35
CA VAL A 294 12.72 15.30 32.22
C VAL A 294 11.87 14.21 31.55
N ARG A 295 10.74 14.57 30.95
CA ARG A 295 9.88 13.61 30.25
C ARG A 295 10.55 13.07 28.98
N GLN A 296 11.29 13.93 28.27
CA GLN A 296 12.08 13.48 27.13
C GLN A 296 13.13 12.45 27.56
N LYS A 297 13.88 12.71 28.65
CA LYS A 297 14.86 11.75 29.18
C LYS A 297 14.23 10.42 29.57
N ILE A 298 13.05 10.44 30.21
CA ILE A 298 12.29 9.22 30.56
C ILE A 298 11.88 8.46 29.28
N PHE A 299 11.42 9.16 28.25
CA PHE A 299 11.06 8.54 26.99
C PHE A 299 12.24 7.83 26.32
N TYR A 300 13.40 8.52 26.18
CA TYR A 300 14.59 7.91 25.56
C TYR A 300 15.17 6.76 26.40
N TRP A 301 15.10 6.86 27.73
CA TRP A 301 15.45 5.75 28.62
C TRP A 301 14.51 4.55 28.37
N ALA A 302 13.21 4.77 28.35
CA ALA A 302 12.24 3.71 28.09
C ALA A 302 12.47 3.07 26.72
N LEU A 303 12.68 3.88 25.66
CA LEU A 303 12.97 3.39 24.32
C LEU A 303 14.25 2.51 24.32
N GLY A 304 15.30 2.92 25.01
CA GLY A 304 16.52 2.11 25.18
C GLY A 304 16.26 0.77 25.89
N VAL A 305 15.41 0.76 26.91
CA VAL A 305 14.99 -0.48 27.59
C VAL A 305 14.15 -1.37 26.64
N GLY A 306 13.24 -0.79 25.87
CA GLY A 306 12.46 -1.50 24.86
C GLY A 306 13.33 -2.14 23.78
N LYS A 307 14.33 -1.41 23.26
CA LYS A 307 15.29 -1.95 22.27
C LYS A 307 16.09 -3.14 22.83
N GLN A 308 16.49 -3.11 24.09
CA GLN A 308 17.15 -4.24 24.76
C GLN A 308 16.24 -5.47 24.86
N ALA A 309 14.93 -5.31 24.89
CA ALA A 309 13.96 -6.40 24.94
C ALA A 309 13.70 -7.06 23.58
N ILE A 310 13.99 -6.40 22.45
CA ILE A 310 13.73 -6.89 21.10
C ILE A 310 14.29 -8.29 20.85
N PRO A 311 15.59 -8.59 21.09
CA PRO A 311 16.17 -9.90 20.79
C PRO A 311 15.49 -11.06 21.51
N TYR A 312 14.93 -10.79 22.70
CA TYR A 312 14.18 -11.80 23.48
C TYR A 312 12.78 -12.02 22.89
N ARG A 313 12.10 -10.92 22.52
CA ARG A 313 10.75 -10.97 21.94
C ARG A 313 10.73 -11.63 20.56
N LEU A 314 11.72 -11.35 19.72
CA LEU A 314 11.84 -11.96 18.40
C LEU A 314 12.03 -13.49 18.44
N LYS A 315 12.58 -14.02 19.55
CA LYS A 315 12.81 -15.45 19.76
C LYS A 315 11.86 -16.08 20.79
N ASP A 316 10.82 -15.34 21.16
CA ASP A 316 9.85 -15.74 22.17
C ASP A 316 10.48 -16.22 23.50
N ARG A 317 11.56 -15.53 23.92
CA ARG A 317 12.30 -15.84 25.14
C ARG A 317 11.93 -14.92 26.29
N PRO A 318 11.88 -15.42 27.53
CA PRO A 318 11.62 -14.58 28.70
C PRO A 318 12.74 -13.54 28.90
N LEU A 319 12.35 -12.33 29.30
CA LEU A 319 13.31 -11.28 29.63
C LEU A 319 14.06 -11.65 30.92
N PRO A 320 15.40 -11.37 31.00
CA PRO A 320 16.16 -11.44 32.24
C PRO A 320 15.48 -10.60 33.33
N TRP A 321 15.51 -11.05 34.60
CA TRP A 321 14.72 -10.44 35.66
C TRP A 321 14.95 -8.92 35.81
N GLY A 322 16.20 -8.44 35.76
CA GLY A 322 16.52 -7.03 35.86
C GLY A 322 15.99 -6.21 34.67
N LEU A 323 16.03 -6.76 33.45
CA LEU A 323 15.44 -6.14 32.26
C LEU A 323 13.91 -6.17 32.34
N ARG A 324 13.31 -7.24 32.85
CA ARG A 324 11.85 -7.39 33.05
C ARG A 324 11.29 -6.28 33.96
N LEU A 325 11.97 -5.98 35.09
CA LEU A 325 11.57 -4.89 35.99
C LEU A 325 11.66 -3.51 35.32
N LYS A 326 12.79 -3.23 34.65
CA LYS A 326 12.96 -1.97 33.90
C LYS A 326 11.90 -1.84 32.80
N HIS A 327 11.65 -2.94 32.09
CA HIS A 327 10.65 -2.97 31.02
C HIS A 327 9.23 -2.74 31.55
N ALA A 328 8.85 -3.33 32.68
CA ALA A 328 7.54 -3.10 33.31
C ALA A 328 7.35 -1.63 33.72
N LEU A 329 8.41 -0.98 34.22
CA LEU A 329 8.38 0.44 34.54
C LEU A 329 8.29 1.31 33.26
N ALA A 330 9.09 1.00 32.24
CA ALA A 330 9.03 1.69 30.94
C ALA A 330 7.64 1.55 30.28
N ASP A 331 7.04 0.37 30.37
CA ASP A 331 5.70 0.09 29.89
C ASP A 331 4.66 0.97 30.58
N ARG A 332 4.65 0.98 31.90
CA ARG A 332 3.71 1.78 32.69
C ARG A 332 3.84 3.28 32.46
N LEU A 333 5.06 3.77 32.28
CA LEU A 333 5.31 5.22 32.13
C LEU A 333 5.08 5.71 30.72
N ILE A 334 5.43 4.93 29.69
CA ILE A 334 5.51 5.36 28.30
C ILE A 334 4.75 4.43 27.36
N PHE A 335 5.08 3.12 27.27
CA PHE A 335 4.64 2.29 26.16
C PHE A 335 3.13 2.04 26.17
N SER A 336 2.53 1.81 27.33
CA SER A 336 1.07 1.67 27.47
C SER A 336 0.33 2.90 26.94
N LYS A 337 0.84 4.11 27.24
CA LYS A 337 0.22 5.36 26.78
C LYS A 337 0.31 5.54 25.26
N VAL A 338 1.42 5.12 24.63
CA VAL A 338 1.55 5.14 23.17
C VAL A 338 0.59 4.13 22.55
N ARG A 339 0.54 2.90 23.09
CA ARG A 339 -0.40 1.88 22.60
C ARG A 339 -1.86 2.29 22.76
N GLU A 340 -2.23 2.94 23.87
CA GLU A 340 -3.59 3.46 24.09
C GLU A 340 -4.05 4.44 23.02
N GLN A 341 -3.14 5.28 22.49
CA GLN A 341 -3.46 6.17 21.36
C GLN A 341 -3.79 5.40 20.08
N LEU A 342 -3.33 4.16 19.98
CA LEU A 342 -3.59 3.23 18.87
C LEU A 342 -4.69 2.21 19.22
N GLY A 343 -5.52 2.48 20.22
CA GLY A 343 -6.60 1.60 20.66
C GLY A 343 -6.22 0.56 21.72
N GLY A 344 -4.93 0.41 22.05
CA GLY A 344 -4.42 -0.40 23.17
C GLY A 344 -4.40 -1.91 22.95
N ARG A 345 -4.88 -2.43 21.80
CA ARG A 345 -5.01 -3.86 21.53
C ARG A 345 -4.18 -4.37 20.33
N ILE A 346 -3.52 -3.48 19.59
CA ILE A 346 -2.76 -3.89 18.39
C ILE A 346 -1.67 -4.89 18.77
N SER A 347 -1.73 -6.05 18.17
CA SER A 347 -0.76 -7.15 18.28
C SER A 347 -0.13 -7.52 16.93
N ILE A 348 -0.71 -7.04 15.81
CA ILE A 348 -0.23 -7.30 14.46
C ILE A 348 -0.30 -6.01 13.64
N LEU A 349 0.86 -5.54 13.17
CA LEU A 349 0.98 -4.53 12.12
C LEU A 349 1.62 -5.21 10.91
N ALA A 350 0.79 -5.54 9.88
CA ALA A 350 1.29 -6.16 8.66
C ALA A 350 1.75 -5.07 7.69
N SER A 351 3.07 -4.90 7.53
CA SER A 351 3.65 -3.86 6.68
C SER A 351 4.06 -4.42 5.33
N GLY A 352 3.61 -3.79 4.25
CA GLY A 352 3.93 -4.21 2.89
C GLY A 352 3.97 -3.06 1.89
N ALA A 353 4.04 -3.42 0.61
CA ALA A 353 4.02 -2.55 -0.56
C ALA A 353 5.23 -1.60 -0.73
N ALA A 354 6.05 -1.36 0.29
CA ALA A 354 7.30 -0.59 0.20
C ALA A 354 8.29 -1.10 1.26
N PRO A 355 9.61 -0.85 1.10
CA PRO A 355 10.61 -1.21 2.10
C PRO A 355 10.39 -0.45 3.41
N LEU A 356 10.61 -1.13 4.53
CA LEU A 356 10.52 -0.56 5.88
C LEU A 356 11.91 -0.33 6.45
N ALA A 357 12.20 0.90 6.91
CA ALA A 357 13.45 1.19 7.60
C ALA A 357 13.53 0.36 8.90
N GLN A 358 14.67 -0.30 9.10
CA GLN A 358 14.88 -1.17 10.27
C GLN A 358 14.71 -0.41 11.59
N GLU A 359 15.19 0.83 11.67
CA GLU A 359 15.08 1.69 12.85
C GLU A 359 13.61 1.99 13.20
N LEU A 360 12.76 2.12 12.18
CA LEU A 360 11.33 2.35 12.36
C LEU A 360 10.66 1.08 12.90
N ALA A 361 10.98 -0.08 12.35
CA ALA A 361 10.53 -1.37 12.87
C ALA A 361 10.96 -1.57 14.33
N GLU A 362 12.24 -1.32 14.67
CA GLU A 362 12.76 -1.39 16.02
C GLU A 362 12.02 -0.46 17.00
N PHE A 363 11.65 0.74 16.55
CA PHE A 363 10.90 1.69 17.37
C PHE A 363 9.55 1.10 17.79
N PHE A 364 8.78 0.54 16.86
CA PHE A 364 7.48 -0.07 17.16
C PHE A 364 7.64 -1.34 18.01
N TYR A 365 8.59 -2.21 17.68
CA TYR A 365 8.89 -3.40 18.50
C TYR A 365 9.27 -3.05 19.93
N ALA A 366 10.08 -2.00 20.14
CA ALA A 366 10.46 -1.54 21.47
C ALA A 366 9.24 -1.15 22.31
N MET A 367 8.20 -0.62 21.69
CA MET A 367 6.95 -0.23 22.34
C MET A 367 5.93 -1.36 22.50
N GLY A 368 6.26 -2.58 22.04
CA GLY A 368 5.34 -3.72 22.08
C GLY A 368 4.29 -3.70 20.99
N LEU A 369 4.59 -3.06 19.86
CA LEU A 369 3.79 -3.02 18.65
C LEU A 369 4.57 -3.78 17.55
N PRO A 370 4.41 -5.11 17.41
CA PRO A 370 5.17 -5.87 16.44
C PRO A 370 4.75 -5.52 15.01
N VAL A 371 5.73 -5.21 14.17
CA VAL A 371 5.56 -4.94 12.73
C VAL A 371 6.08 -6.14 11.97
N TYR A 372 5.20 -6.81 11.26
CA TYR A 372 5.54 -7.94 10.39
C TYR A 372 5.69 -7.43 8.95
N GLU A 373 6.92 -7.25 8.52
CA GLU A 373 7.22 -6.83 7.16
C GLU A 373 7.03 -8.00 6.20
N GLY A 374 6.30 -7.75 5.10
CA GLY A 374 6.04 -8.70 4.05
C GLY A 374 6.41 -8.14 2.68
N TYR A 375 6.73 -9.05 1.76
CA TYR A 375 7.05 -8.77 0.37
C TYR A 375 6.13 -9.51 -0.57
N GLY A 376 5.76 -8.82 -1.64
CA GLY A 376 4.99 -9.39 -2.73
C GLY A 376 4.54 -8.34 -3.73
N LEU A 377 3.84 -8.81 -4.75
CA LEU A 377 3.37 -8.02 -5.88
C LEU A 377 1.90 -8.35 -6.17
N THR A 378 1.26 -7.55 -6.98
CA THR A 378 -0.09 -7.86 -7.46
C THR A 378 -0.12 -9.20 -8.17
N GLU A 379 0.91 -9.50 -8.96
CA GLU A 379 1.11 -10.74 -9.69
C GLU A 379 1.29 -11.98 -8.80
N THR A 380 1.42 -11.80 -7.48
CA THR A 380 1.61 -12.90 -6.51
C THR A 380 0.54 -12.95 -5.40
N SER A 381 -0.55 -12.24 -5.50
CA SER A 381 -1.84 -12.34 -4.77
C SER A 381 -1.87 -12.06 -3.24
N PRO A 382 -1.14 -11.15 -2.61
CA PRO A 382 0.10 -10.52 -2.99
C PRO A 382 1.35 -11.21 -2.42
N VAL A 383 1.26 -11.93 -1.27
CA VAL A 383 2.40 -12.28 -0.40
C VAL A 383 3.26 -13.39 -1.00
N ILE A 384 4.55 -13.12 -1.07
CA ILE A 384 5.61 -14.09 -1.38
C ILE A 384 6.31 -14.54 -0.10
N ALA A 385 6.70 -13.56 0.74
CA ALA A 385 7.40 -13.77 1.99
C ALA A 385 6.87 -12.80 3.05
N ILE A 386 6.85 -13.20 4.30
CA ILE A 386 6.41 -12.34 5.41
C ILE A 386 7.07 -12.77 6.72
N ASN A 387 7.46 -11.80 7.53
CA ASN A 387 7.79 -12.01 8.93
C ASN A 387 6.51 -12.38 9.71
N TYR A 388 6.60 -13.29 10.66
CA TYR A 388 5.49 -13.65 11.54
C TYR A 388 6.00 -14.08 12.92
N HIS A 389 5.11 -14.27 13.90
CA HIS A 389 5.48 -14.59 15.27
C HIS A 389 6.53 -15.73 15.35
N ALA A 390 7.58 -15.53 16.13
CA ALA A 390 8.75 -16.40 16.28
C ALA A 390 9.64 -16.57 15.03
N HIS A 391 9.19 -16.08 13.86
CA HIS A 391 9.94 -16.09 12.61
C HIS A 391 10.07 -14.67 12.05
N THR A 392 10.65 -13.78 12.85
CA THR A 392 10.88 -12.38 12.48
C THR A 392 12.36 -12.05 12.59
N LYS A 393 12.90 -11.45 11.52
CA LYS A 393 14.24 -10.89 11.47
C LYS A 393 14.16 -9.48 10.90
N LEU A 394 14.41 -8.48 11.74
CA LEU A 394 14.32 -7.08 11.33
C LEU A 394 15.31 -6.78 10.20
N GLY A 395 14.88 -5.96 9.24
CA GLY A 395 15.63 -5.67 8.00
C GLY A 395 15.54 -6.78 6.95
N THR A 396 14.61 -7.73 7.12
CA THR A 396 14.23 -8.72 6.11
C THR A 396 12.71 -8.74 5.96
N VAL A 397 12.24 -9.29 4.85
CA VAL A 397 10.80 -9.48 4.58
C VAL A 397 10.30 -10.86 5.02
N GLY A 398 11.05 -11.56 5.86
CA GLY A 398 10.69 -12.87 6.39
C GLY A 398 11.02 -14.04 5.46
N PRO A 399 10.66 -15.27 5.86
CA PRO A 399 10.75 -16.45 5.03
C PRO A 399 9.61 -16.47 4.00
N PRO A 400 9.76 -17.22 2.89
CA PRO A 400 8.66 -17.47 1.96
C PRO A 400 7.46 -18.10 2.68
N ILE A 401 6.24 -17.71 2.29
CA ILE A 401 5.05 -18.39 2.80
C ILE A 401 4.98 -19.84 2.28
N PRO A 402 4.29 -20.75 2.97
CA PRO A 402 4.17 -22.13 2.52
C PRO A 402 3.65 -22.23 1.08
N ARG A 403 4.13 -23.24 0.34
CA ARG A 403 3.81 -23.53 -1.07
C ARG A 403 4.32 -22.48 -2.08
N VAL A 404 5.13 -21.52 -1.66
CA VAL A 404 5.81 -20.57 -2.55
C VAL A 404 7.28 -20.97 -2.65
N GLU A 405 7.74 -21.18 -3.87
CA GLU A 405 9.13 -21.50 -4.19
C GLU A 405 9.83 -20.25 -4.74
N LEU A 406 11.06 -20.04 -4.28
CA LEU A 406 11.92 -18.97 -4.77
C LEU A 406 13.13 -19.53 -5.49
N LYS A 407 13.49 -18.86 -6.58
CA LYS A 407 14.74 -19.09 -7.32
C LYS A 407 15.40 -17.73 -7.55
N PHE A 408 16.72 -17.71 -7.56
CA PHE A 408 17.49 -16.51 -7.83
C PHE A 408 18.13 -16.62 -9.21
N GLY A 409 17.92 -15.62 -10.04
CA GLY A 409 18.52 -15.49 -11.35
C GLY A 409 20.02 -15.24 -11.30
N GLU A 410 20.60 -14.85 -12.42
CA GLU A 410 22.01 -14.49 -12.51
C GLU A 410 22.32 -13.28 -11.61
N GLU A 411 23.51 -13.27 -11.04
CA GLU A 411 23.99 -12.19 -10.21
C GLU A 411 24.26 -10.94 -11.06
N ILE A 412 23.66 -9.84 -10.68
CA ILE A 412 23.99 -8.55 -11.28
C ILE A 412 25.24 -8.06 -10.56
N HIS A 413 26.40 -8.39 -11.15
CA HIS A 413 27.69 -8.08 -10.56
C HIS A 413 27.98 -6.57 -10.54
N ASP A 414 28.18 -6.03 -9.35
CA ASP A 414 29.08 -4.91 -9.12
C ASP A 414 30.33 -5.46 -8.41
N PRO A 415 31.56 -5.24 -8.93
CA PRO A 415 32.80 -5.70 -8.31
C PRO A 415 33.04 -5.22 -6.88
N GLU A 416 32.30 -4.22 -6.41
CA GLU A 416 32.45 -3.60 -5.08
C GLU A 416 31.30 -3.85 -4.12
N GLY A 417 30.34 -4.74 -4.45
CA GLY A 417 29.26 -5.10 -3.53
C GLY A 417 27.89 -5.20 -4.23
N GLY A 418 27.64 -6.35 -4.76
CA GLY A 418 26.56 -6.72 -5.68
C GLY A 418 25.19 -6.18 -5.40
N ALA A 419 24.50 -5.83 -6.48
CA ALA A 419 23.11 -5.40 -6.46
C ALA A 419 22.10 -6.54 -6.10
N GLY A 420 22.55 -7.79 -6.02
CA GLY A 420 21.72 -8.96 -5.76
C GLY A 420 21.29 -9.70 -7.04
N ARG A 421 20.47 -10.75 -6.85
CA ARG A 421 19.95 -11.58 -7.92
C ARG A 421 18.47 -11.31 -8.10
N GLU A 422 17.97 -11.40 -9.34
CA GLU A 422 16.54 -11.30 -9.59
C GLU A 422 15.79 -12.43 -8.86
N ILE A 423 14.73 -12.07 -8.17
CA ILE A 423 13.87 -13.03 -7.48
C ILE A 423 12.86 -13.57 -8.49
N LEU A 424 12.86 -14.88 -8.66
CA LEU A 424 11.89 -15.62 -9.45
C LEU A 424 10.97 -16.40 -8.51
N VAL A 425 9.68 -16.39 -8.80
CA VAL A 425 8.65 -16.96 -7.93
C VAL A 425 7.84 -18.01 -8.67
N LYS A 426 7.56 -19.12 -7.99
CA LYS A 426 6.64 -20.14 -8.44
C LYS A 426 5.74 -20.55 -7.29
N GLY A 427 4.45 -20.69 -7.54
CA GLY A 427 3.49 -21.09 -6.51
C GLY A 427 2.05 -20.91 -6.95
N PRO A 428 1.09 -21.40 -6.16
CA PRO A 428 -0.32 -21.28 -6.46
C PRO A 428 -0.82 -19.82 -6.36
N ASN A 429 -0.07 -18.95 -5.72
CA ASN A 429 -0.32 -17.50 -5.59
C ASN A 429 0.05 -16.70 -6.84
N VAL A 430 0.79 -17.30 -7.79
CA VAL A 430 1.28 -16.60 -9.00
C VAL A 430 0.16 -16.47 -10.02
N SER A 431 -0.02 -15.25 -10.53
CA SER A 431 -0.95 -14.89 -11.60
C SER A 431 -0.74 -15.75 -12.85
N PRO A 432 -1.79 -16.08 -13.60
CA PRO A 432 -1.65 -16.69 -14.92
C PRO A 432 -1.10 -15.72 -15.99
N GLY A 433 -1.11 -14.39 -15.72
CA GLY A 433 -0.57 -13.41 -16.66
C GLY A 433 -1.25 -12.05 -16.62
N TYR A 434 -0.84 -11.19 -17.53
CA TYR A 434 -1.43 -9.88 -17.80
C TYR A 434 -2.52 -10.00 -18.86
N TYR A 435 -3.59 -9.25 -18.68
CA TYR A 435 -4.74 -9.22 -19.57
C TYR A 435 -4.37 -8.54 -20.89
N HIS A 436 -4.67 -9.18 -22.03
CA HIS A 436 -4.35 -8.71 -23.39
C HIS A 436 -2.86 -8.37 -23.67
N MET A 437 -1.91 -9.01 -22.94
CA MET A 437 -0.48 -8.69 -23.07
C MET A 437 0.37 -9.97 -23.29
N GLU A 438 0.23 -10.61 -24.45
CA GLU A 438 0.87 -11.90 -24.75
C GLU A 438 2.41 -11.85 -24.71
N GLU A 439 3.00 -10.79 -25.30
CA GLU A 439 4.46 -10.64 -25.34
C GLU A 439 5.06 -10.41 -23.96
N GLU A 440 4.42 -9.56 -23.14
CA GLU A 440 4.81 -9.33 -21.76
C GLU A 440 4.68 -10.61 -20.92
N ASN A 441 3.62 -11.39 -21.15
CA ASN A 441 3.39 -12.64 -20.47
C ASN A 441 4.48 -13.64 -20.77
N ARG A 442 4.92 -13.75 -22.02
CA ARG A 442 5.99 -14.66 -22.42
C ARG A 442 7.31 -14.37 -21.70
N VAL A 443 7.61 -13.10 -21.48
CA VAL A 443 8.83 -12.66 -20.80
C VAL A 443 8.68 -12.74 -19.27
N ALA A 444 7.54 -12.30 -18.73
CA ALA A 444 7.35 -12.21 -17.29
C ALA A 444 7.14 -13.58 -16.63
N PHE A 445 6.62 -14.57 -17.37
CA PHE A 445 6.29 -15.91 -16.84
C PHE A 445 7.09 -17.02 -17.56
N GLU A 446 8.34 -16.74 -17.89
CA GLU A 446 9.20 -17.64 -18.62
C GLU A 446 9.52 -18.93 -17.83
N GLY A 447 9.45 -20.08 -18.51
CA GLY A 447 9.82 -21.38 -17.91
C GLY A 447 8.98 -21.78 -16.69
N GLY A 448 7.77 -21.21 -16.51
CA GLY A 448 6.90 -21.47 -15.37
C GLY A 448 7.32 -20.76 -14.09
N TRP A 449 8.21 -19.77 -14.18
CA TRP A 449 8.62 -18.87 -13.11
C TRP A 449 8.20 -17.45 -13.43
N PHE A 450 7.65 -16.78 -12.45
CA PHE A 450 7.38 -15.35 -12.54
C PHE A 450 8.63 -14.54 -12.22
N HIS A 451 9.07 -13.72 -13.18
CA HIS A 451 10.19 -12.79 -13.06
C HIS A 451 9.72 -11.50 -12.40
N THR A 452 10.01 -11.34 -11.11
CA THR A 452 9.50 -10.21 -10.33
C THR A 452 10.09 -8.87 -10.74
N GLY A 453 11.27 -8.87 -11.34
CA GLY A 453 12.09 -7.69 -11.60
C GLY A 453 12.66 -7.07 -10.31
N ASP A 454 12.40 -7.65 -9.14
CA ASP A 454 12.99 -7.26 -7.88
C ASP A 454 14.25 -8.08 -7.60
N LEU A 455 15.22 -7.44 -6.93
CA LEU A 455 16.49 -8.04 -6.57
C LEU A 455 16.51 -8.37 -5.09
N GLY A 456 17.12 -9.50 -4.75
CA GLY A 456 17.22 -9.92 -3.36
C GLY A 456 18.23 -11.01 -3.13
N MET A 457 18.33 -11.41 -1.87
CA MET A 457 19.13 -12.53 -1.40
C MET A 457 18.42 -13.25 -0.25
N MET A 458 18.67 -14.54 -0.16
CA MET A 458 18.27 -15.37 0.98
C MET A 458 19.46 -15.53 1.90
N ASP A 459 19.26 -15.33 3.19
CA ASP A 459 20.32 -15.63 4.16
C ASP A 459 20.34 -17.11 4.56
N GLU A 460 21.34 -17.53 5.34
CA GLU A 460 21.55 -18.93 5.77
C GLU A 460 20.39 -19.45 6.65
N GLU A 461 19.64 -18.55 7.28
CA GLU A 461 18.47 -18.88 8.12
C GLU A 461 17.17 -18.94 7.31
N GLY A 462 17.21 -18.67 5.99
CA GLY A 462 16.06 -18.71 5.09
C GLY A 462 15.20 -17.43 5.08
N TYR A 463 15.74 -16.28 5.52
CA TYR A 463 15.06 -15.00 5.45
C TYR A 463 15.41 -14.26 4.16
N LEU A 464 14.38 -13.76 3.48
CA LEU A 464 14.53 -12.99 2.25
C LEU A 464 14.80 -11.52 2.57
N ARG A 465 15.81 -10.95 1.91
CA ARG A 465 16.10 -9.52 1.92
C ARG A 465 15.97 -8.96 0.52
N ILE A 466 15.20 -7.90 0.35
CA ILE A 466 15.09 -7.16 -0.90
C ILE A 466 16.22 -6.13 -0.96
N THR A 467 16.92 -6.06 -2.09
CA THR A 467 18.07 -5.17 -2.27
C THR A 467 17.82 -4.07 -3.30
N GLY A 468 16.77 -4.20 -4.13
CA GLY A 468 16.38 -3.18 -5.10
C GLY A 468 15.50 -3.71 -6.22
N ARG A 469 15.34 -2.90 -7.27
CA ARG A 469 14.62 -3.27 -8.50
C ARG A 469 15.55 -3.24 -9.70
N LYS A 470 15.53 -4.30 -10.50
CA LYS A 470 16.34 -4.46 -11.72
C LYS A 470 16.18 -3.28 -12.69
N LYS A 471 14.94 -2.83 -12.91
CA LYS A 471 14.63 -1.72 -13.83
C LYS A 471 14.99 -0.33 -13.28
N ASN A 472 15.12 -0.19 -11.96
CA ASN A 472 15.45 1.07 -11.31
C ASN A 472 16.95 1.21 -11.05
N LEU A 473 17.71 0.11 -11.18
CA LEU A 473 19.16 0.20 -11.16
C LEU A 473 19.64 1.07 -12.31
N PHE A 474 20.48 2.02 -11.98
CA PHE A 474 21.17 2.77 -13.02
C PHE A 474 22.68 2.56 -12.95
N LYS A 475 23.34 2.68 -14.09
CA LYS A 475 24.79 2.74 -14.17
C LYS A 475 25.23 4.20 -14.17
N THR A 476 26.17 4.54 -13.32
CA THR A 476 26.92 5.80 -13.42
C THR A 476 27.79 5.79 -14.67
N SER A 477 28.33 6.95 -15.09
CA SER A 477 29.27 7.02 -16.23
C SER A 477 30.55 6.22 -15.98
N GLY A 478 30.89 5.94 -14.73
CA GLY A 478 32.00 5.05 -14.34
C GLY A 478 31.65 3.56 -14.39
N GLY A 479 30.46 3.18 -14.90
CA GLY A 479 30.03 1.79 -15.07
C GLY A 479 29.55 1.10 -13.79
N LYS A 480 29.46 1.83 -12.65
CA LYS A 480 29.01 1.27 -11.36
C LYS A 480 27.50 1.27 -11.26
N TYR A 481 26.92 0.17 -10.77
CA TYR A 481 25.50 0.08 -10.48
C TYR A 481 25.13 0.76 -9.17
N VAL A 482 24.01 1.47 -9.17
CA VAL A 482 23.43 2.12 -7.99
C VAL A 482 21.95 1.76 -7.91
N SER A 483 21.50 1.33 -6.72
CA SER A 483 20.10 1.13 -6.39
C SER A 483 19.54 2.39 -5.72
N PRO A 484 18.68 3.15 -6.39
CA PRO A 484 18.09 4.36 -5.82
C PRO A 484 17.31 4.06 -4.54
N GLU A 485 16.51 2.99 -4.54
CA GLU A 485 15.67 2.63 -3.40
C GLU A 485 16.50 2.35 -2.13
N LYS A 486 17.66 1.69 -2.29
CA LYS A 486 18.59 1.45 -1.18
C LYS A 486 19.01 2.75 -0.52
N LEU A 487 19.32 3.77 -1.33
CA LEU A 487 19.76 5.08 -0.85
C LEU A 487 18.59 5.88 -0.28
N GLU A 488 17.45 5.89 -0.96
CA GLU A 488 16.24 6.61 -0.54
C GLU A 488 15.72 6.09 0.82
N ASN A 489 15.81 4.79 1.05
CA ASN A 489 15.40 4.16 2.31
C ASN A 489 16.19 4.64 3.53
N LEU A 490 17.42 5.11 3.37
CA LEU A 490 18.22 5.70 4.45
C LEU A 490 17.59 6.98 5.02
N PHE A 491 16.73 7.62 4.27
CA PHE A 491 16.10 8.89 4.63
C PHE A 491 14.63 8.76 5.07
N GLN A 492 14.04 7.56 5.07
CA GLN A 492 12.63 7.35 5.41
C GLN A 492 12.23 7.92 6.79
N SER A 493 13.11 7.83 7.78
CA SER A 493 12.86 8.36 9.13
C SER A 493 13.69 9.60 9.44
N HIS A 494 14.29 10.21 8.40
CA HIS A 494 15.17 11.35 8.61
C HIS A 494 14.40 12.62 9.01
N PRO A 495 14.75 13.27 10.12
CA PRO A 495 13.94 14.35 10.69
C PRO A 495 13.75 15.57 9.78
N TYR A 496 14.61 15.81 8.82
CA TYR A 496 14.57 16.95 7.92
C TYR A 496 14.24 16.62 6.47
N VAL A 497 14.18 15.33 6.09
CA VAL A 497 13.90 14.88 4.73
C VAL A 497 12.50 14.26 4.69
N HIS A 498 11.59 14.85 3.93
CA HIS A 498 10.24 14.33 3.73
C HIS A 498 10.19 13.33 2.58
N GLN A 499 10.79 13.69 1.43
CA GLN A 499 10.93 12.82 0.26
C GLN A 499 12.30 13.04 -0.36
N ILE A 500 12.86 12.00 -0.93
CA ILE A 500 14.13 12.05 -1.67
C ILE A 500 14.01 11.20 -2.93
N VAL A 501 14.51 11.71 -4.05
CA VAL A 501 14.56 11.01 -5.33
C VAL A 501 16.00 10.98 -5.80
N VAL A 502 16.61 9.80 -5.76
CA VAL A 502 18.02 9.61 -6.10
C VAL A 502 18.19 9.45 -7.61
N LEU A 503 19.13 10.17 -8.19
CA LEU A 503 19.39 10.31 -9.62
C LEU A 503 20.87 10.11 -9.93
N GLY A 504 21.21 9.68 -11.14
CA GLY A 504 22.63 9.51 -11.51
C GLY A 504 22.86 8.61 -12.73
N ALA A 505 21.79 8.24 -13.46
CA ALA A 505 21.90 7.41 -14.67
C ALA A 505 22.80 8.07 -15.71
N ALA A 506 23.88 7.36 -16.10
CA ALA A 506 24.91 7.85 -17.02
C ALA A 506 25.65 9.13 -16.56
N ARG A 507 25.54 9.52 -15.27
CA ARG A 507 26.19 10.70 -14.69
C ARG A 507 27.48 10.34 -13.95
N LYS A 508 28.35 11.33 -13.73
CA LYS A 508 29.65 11.14 -13.05
C LYS A 508 29.50 10.86 -11.54
N PHE A 509 28.40 11.24 -10.94
CA PHE A 509 28.11 11.07 -9.52
C PHE A 509 26.61 10.89 -9.29
N VAL A 510 26.22 10.47 -8.08
CA VAL A 510 24.85 10.36 -7.64
C VAL A 510 24.41 11.70 -7.06
N GLY A 511 23.27 12.21 -7.53
CA GLY A 511 22.59 13.38 -6.98
C GLY A 511 21.19 13.03 -6.48
N ALA A 512 20.51 13.98 -5.84
CA ALA A 512 19.14 13.78 -5.41
C ALA A 512 18.31 15.07 -5.43
N LEU A 513 17.00 14.91 -5.72
CA LEU A 513 15.99 15.91 -5.39
C LEU A 513 15.48 15.61 -3.98
N VAL A 514 15.40 16.63 -3.14
CA VAL A 514 15.01 16.49 -1.74
C VAL A 514 13.86 17.45 -1.42
N THR A 515 12.77 16.91 -0.91
CA THR A 515 11.70 17.70 -0.31
C THR A 515 11.94 17.74 1.21
N PRO A 516 12.16 18.93 1.80
CA PRO A 516 12.37 19.06 3.23
C PRO A 516 11.08 18.84 4.05
N VAL A 517 11.24 18.48 5.33
CA VAL A 517 10.19 18.61 6.33
C VAL A 517 10.08 20.10 6.69
N PHE A 518 9.23 20.86 6.00
CA PHE A 518 9.15 22.32 6.09
C PHE A 518 9.01 22.86 7.51
N PRO A 519 8.13 22.34 8.38
CA PRO A 519 8.02 22.87 9.74
C PRO A 519 9.35 22.84 10.51
N ARG A 520 10.19 21.83 10.26
CA ARG A 520 11.51 21.71 10.90
C ARG A 520 12.56 22.60 10.25
N LEU A 521 12.54 22.68 8.94
CA LEU A 521 13.44 23.57 8.21
C LEU A 521 13.17 25.03 8.54
N GLU A 522 11.90 25.43 8.63
CA GLU A 522 11.46 26.77 9.04
C GLU A 522 11.86 27.06 10.50
N ALA A 523 11.76 26.07 11.40
CA ALA A 523 12.25 26.21 12.78
C ALA A 523 13.76 26.39 12.85
N HIS A 524 14.50 25.62 12.04
CA HIS A 524 15.97 25.76 11.92
C HIS A 524 16.34 27.15 11.41
N ALA A 525 15.70 27.64 10.35
CA ALA A 525 15.92 28.97 9.80
C ALA A 525 15.70 30.07 10.85
N ARG A 526 14.59 30.01 11.60
CA ARG A 526 14.31 30.95 12.69
C ARG A 526 15.38 30.92 13.78
N ALA A 527 15.84 29.73 14.19
CA ALA A 527 16.85 29.56 15.23
C ALA A 527 18.22 30.15 14.83
N HIS A 528 18.51 30.20 13.51
CA HIS A 528 19.77 30.72 12.97
C HIS A 528 19.63 32.13 12.35
N GLY A 529 18.49 32.81 12.54
CA GLY A 529 18.27 34.17 12.06
C GLY A 529 18.18 34.29 10.52
N ILE A 530 17.86 33.21 9.81
CA ILE A 530 17.73 33.19 8.35
C ILE A 530 16.34 33.71 7.98
N SER A 531 16.29 34.87 7.33
CA SER A 531 15.05 35.50 6.86
C SER A 531 14.64 34.97 5.49
N TYR A 532 13.35 34.77 5.28
CA TYR A 532 12.76 34.34 4.00
C TYR A 532 11.30 34.79 3.92
N ALA A 533 10.80 35.04 2.72
CA ALA A 533 9.41 35.41 2.47
C ALA A 533 8.53 34.24 1.99
N SER A 534 9.15 33.24 1.36
CA SER A 534 8.44 32.06 0.85
C SER A 534 9.27 30.79 1.00
N ARG A 535 8.67 29.62 0.77
CA ARG A 535 9.39 28.34 0.78
C ARG A 535 10.41 28.23 -0.36
N GLU A 536 10.12 28.81 -1.52
CA GLU A 536 11.02 28.93 -2.66
C GLU A 536 12.29 29.69 -2.26
N GLU A 537 12.12 30.82 -1.58
CA GLU A 537 13.27 31.59 -1.06
C GLU A 537 14.02 30.82 0.02
N LEU A 538 13.29 30.14 0.92
CA LEU A 538 13.93 29.35 2.00
C LEU A 538 14.85 28.26 1.44
N VAL A 539 14.36 27.44 0.50
CA VAL A 539 15.17 26.36 -0.11
C VAL A 539 16.28 26.89 -1.01
N GLY A 540 16.15 28.15 -1.48
CA GLY A 540 17.16 28.85 -2.26
C GLY A 540 18.30 29.43 -1.43
N LYS A 541 18.22 29.52 -0.10
CA LYS A 541 19.29 30.08 0.76
C LYS A 541 20.49 29.14 0.79
N ALA A 542 21.68 29.71 0.63
CA ALA A 542 22.93 28.94 0.62
C ALA A 542 23.18 28.21 1.96
N GLU A 543 22.83 28.86 3.08
CA GLU A 543 22.97 28.30 4.42
C GLU A 543 22.06 27.10 4.63
N ILE A 544 20.84 27.14 4.11
CA ILE A 544 19.86 26.05 4.16
C ILE A 544 20.32 24.90 3.29
N HIS A 545 20.81 25.20 2.08
CA HIS A 545 21.34 24.19 1.17
C HIS A 545 22.56 23.49 1.79
N ALA A 546 23.50 24.24 2.34
CA ALA A 546 24.70 23.69 3.01
C ALA A 546 24.32 22.81 4.20
N PHE A 547 23.38 23.23 5.04
CA PHE A 547 22.84 22.45 6.15
C PHE A 547 22.25 21.13 5.68
N MET A 548 21.38 21.16 4.66
CA MET A 548 20.73 19.94 4.15
C MET A 548 21.72 19.01 3.45
N GLN A 549 22.72 19.56 2.72
CA GLN A 549 23.77 18.75 2.11
C GLN A 549 24.63 18.06 3.18
N GLN A 550 24.97 18.75 4.25
CA GLN A 550 25.69 18.15 5.38
C GLN A 550 24.93 16.97 5.99
N LEU A 551 23.60 17.10 6.19
CA LEU A 551 22.75 16.00 6.69
C LEU A 551 22.78 14.79 5.75
N VAL A 552 22.73 15.02 4.43
CA VAL A 552 22.82 13.96 3.43
C VAL A 552 24.20 13.30 3.43
N ASP A 553 25.26 14.07 3.54
CA ASP A 553 26.64 13.59 3.61
C ASP A 553 26.86 12.73 4.86
N GLU A 554 26.35 13.16 6.02
CA GLU A 554 26.42 12.40 7.28
C GLU A 554 25.66 11.07 7.18
N THR A 555 24.46 11.07 6.59
CA THR A 555 23.64 9.87 6.42
C THR A 555 24.28 8.87 5.45
N THR A 556 24.97 9.34 4.42
CA THR A 556 25.62 8.50 3.39
C THR A 556 27.11 8.29 3.60
N ARG A 557 27.71 8.78 4.70
CA ARG A 557 29.18 8.80 4.93
C ARG A 557 29.86 7.44 4.84
N TRP A 558 29.15 6.38 5.25
CA TRP A 558 29.66 5.01 5.33
C TRP A 558 29.49 4.22 4.02
N LEU A 559 28.78 4.79 3.04
CA LEU A 559 28.57 4.16 1.74
C LEU A 559 29.85 4.21 0.88
N PRO A 560 29.97 3.26 -0.08
CA PRO A 560 31.01 3.32 -1.10
C PRO A 560 30.97 4.65 -1.87
N PRO A 561 32.13 5.13 -2.39
CA PRO A 561 32.21 6.43 -3.05
C PRO A 561 31.23 6.65 -4.21
N HIS A 562 30.89 5.60 -4.94
CA HIS A 562 29.97 5.64 -6.09
C HIS A 562 28.48 5.67 -5.70
N GLU A 563 28.14 5.31 -4.45
CA GLU A 563 26.77 5.38 -3.89
C GLU A 563 26.53 6.67 -3.08
N LYS A 564 27.58 7.46 -2.78
CA LYS A 564 27.42 8.71 -2.03
C LYS A 564 26.67 9.76 -2.84
N ILE A 565 25.64 10.36 -2.26
CA ILE A 565 24.89 11.47 -2.86
C ILE A 565 25.76 12.73 -2.75
N ARG A 566 26.34 13.17 -3.89
CA ARG A 566 27.29 14.27 -3.93
C ARG A 566 26.67 15.65 -3.99
N GLN A 567 25.48 15.73 -4.56
CA GLN A 567 24.73 16.99 -4.72
C GLN A 567 23.26 16.75 -4.51
N ILE A 568 22.59 17.75 -3.95
CA ILE A 568 21.15 17.76 -3.80
C ILE A 568 20.56 19.00 -4.44
N VAL A 569 19.28 18.94 -4.76
CA VAL A 569 18.45 20.10 -5.05
C VAL A 569 17.26 20.04 -4.11
N LEU A 570 16.97 21.14 -3.42
CA LEU A 570 15.83 21.25 -2.53
C LEU A 570 14.60 21.69 -3.31
N LEU A 571 13.51 20.91 -3.19
CA LEU A 571 12.22 21.26 -3.79
C LEU A 571 11.40 22.11 -2.81
N PRO A 572 10.72 23.18 -3.28
CA PRO A 572 9.95 24.08 -2.42
C PRO A 572 8.59 23.52 -2.01
N ARG A 573 8.18 22.38 -2.57
CA ARG A 573 6.91 21.72 -2.29
C ARG A 573 7.05 20.21 -2.27
N GLU A 574 6.08 19.53 -1.70
CA GLU A 574 5.98 18.08 -1.72
C GLU A 574 5.60 17.56 -3.12
N LEU A 575 6.07 16.35 -3.44
CA LEU A 575 5.60 15.62 -4.62
C LEU A 575 4.19 15.09 -4.33
N THR A 576 3.25 15.28 -5.26
CA THR A 576 1.84 14.96 -5.03
C THR A 576 1.25 13.99 -6.04
N MET A 577 0.15 13.34 -5.65
CA MET A 577 -0.65 12.51 -6.56
C MET A 577 -1.37 13.36 -7.61
N GLY A 578 -1.86 14.55 -7.22
CA GLY A 578 -2.56 15.47 -8.12
C GLY A 578 -1.71 15.94 -9.30
N ASP A 579 -0.40 16.05 -9.08
CA ASP A 579 0.59 16.36 -10.12
C ASP A 579 1.12 15.12 -10.85
N GLY A 580 0.63 13.94 -10.54
CA GLY A 580 1.07 12.68 -11.13
C GLY A 580 2.45 12.21 -10.68
N GLU A 581 3.10 12.88 -9.72
CA GLU A 581 4.46 12.61 -9.26
C GLU A 581 4.55 11.40 -8.32
N VAL A 582 3.43 11.10 -7.64
CA VAL A 582 3.29 9.98 -6.70
C VAL A 582 2.12 9.10 -7.14
N SER A 583 2.28 7.79 -7.03
CA SER A 583 1.23 6.81 -7.34
C SER A 583 0.16 6.77 -6.24
N PRO A 584 -1.03 6.15 -6.49
CA PRO A 584 -2.05 5.90 -5.46
C PRO A 584 -1.53 5.13 -4.25
N THR A 585 -0.47 4.35 -4.42
CA THR A 585 0.23 3.62 -3.35
C THR A 585 1.36 4.41 -2.71
N LEU A 586 1.39 5.73 -2.90
CA LEU A 586 2.36 6.68 -2.37
C LEU A 586 3.82 6.44 -2.83
N LYS A 587 4.01 5.75 -3.95
CA LYS A 587 5.34 5.55 -4.56
C LYS A 587 5.66 6.67 -5.53
N VAL A 588 6.89 7.19 -5.49
CA VAL A 588 7.36 8.21 -6.45
C VAL A 588 7.37 7.64 -7.87
N ARG A 589 6.75 8.35 -8.80
CA ARG A 589 6.78 8.06 -10.24
C ARG A 589 8.01 8.70 -10.85
N ARG A 590 9.16 8.06 -10.67
CA ARG A 590 10.50 8.57 -11.00
C ARG A 590 10.56 9.24 -12.38
N ARG A 591 10.05 8.57 -13.43
CA ARG A 591 10.05 9.11 -14.79
C ARG A 591 9.32 10.45 -14.90
N VAL A 592 8.17 10.59 -14.23
CA VAL A 592 7.39 11.84 -14.20
C VAL A 592 8.19 12.94 -13.50
N VAL A 593 8.83 12.61 -12.38
CA VAL A 593 9.67 13.55 -11.65
C VAL A 593 10.89 13.97 -12.48
N GLU A 594 11.60 13.03 -13.11
CA GLU A 594 12.73 13.32 -13.98
C GLU A 594 12.35 14.20 -15.17
N GLU A 595 11.19 13.98 -15.77
CA GLU A 595 10.68 14.77 -16.89
C GLU A 595 10.28 16.18 -16.45
N LYS A 596 9.56 16.30 -15.34
CA LYS A 596 9.07 17.58 -14.80
C LYS A 596 10.18 18.48 -14.28
N TYR A 597 11.20 17.91 -13.66
CA TYR A 597 12.33 18.63 -13.08
C TYR A 597 13.60 18.55 -13.93
N ARG A 598 13.49 18.24 -15.23
CA ARG A 598 14.61 18.00 -16.15
C ARG A 598 15.66 19.10 -16.10
N ASP A 599 15.24 20.36 -16.22
CA ASP A 599 16.16 21.51 -16.28
C ASP A 599 16.96 21.65 -14.98
N VAL A 600 16.30 21.48 -13.85
CA VAL A 600 16.92 21.52 -12.52
C VAL A 600 17.91 20.37 -12.33
N ILE A 601 17.55 19.19 -12.82
CA ILE A 601 18.41 17.99 -12.78
C ILE A 601 19.64 18.20 -13.67
N GLU A 602 19.50 18.69 -14.89
CA GLU A 602 20.61 18.98 -15.79
C GLU A 602 21.55 20.05 -15.19
N GLU A 603 20.99 21.07 -14.57
CA GLU A 603 21.78 22.09 -13.88
C GLU A 603 22.59 21.49 -12.71
N MET A 604 21.99 20.61 -11.89
CA MET A 604 22.68 19.92 -10.79
C MET A 604 23.89 19.13 -11.29
N PHE A 605 23.76 18.41 -12.41
CA PHE A 605 24.84 17.59 -12.94
C PHE A 605 25.87 18.35 -13.79
N SER A 606 25.52 19.53 -14.31
CA SER A 606 26.43 20.36 -15.12
C SER A 606 27.41 21.19 -14.29
N ARG A 607 27.15 21.42 -13.01
CA ARG A 607 27.95 22.27 -12.13
C ARG A 607 28.79 21.47 -11.13
N HIS A 608 30.05 21.87 -10.99
CA HIS A 608 30.97 21.35 -9.98
C HIS A 608 30.87 22.09 -8.62
N ALA A 609 29.91 23.01 -8.47
CA ALA A 609 29.68 23.77 -7.23
C ALA A 609 28.18 24.02 -7.01
N PRO A 610 27.69 24.08 -5.76
CA PRO A 610 26.28 24.30 -5.46
C PRO A 610 25.82 25.67 -5.96
N LYS A 611 24.73 25.71 -6.72
CA LYS A 611 23.99 26.94 -7.01
C LYS A 611 22.62 26.93 -6.38
N VAL A 612 22.29 28.09 -5.83
CA VAL A 612 20.97 28.46 -5.32
C VAL A 612 20.00 28.65 -6.49
N LEU A 613 18.82 28.11 -6.43
CA LEU A 613 17.75 28.39 -7.40
C LEU A 613 17.38 29.88 -7.34
N GLU A 614 17.52 30.59 -8.48
CA GLU A 614 16.99 31.94 -8.58
C GLU A 614 15.45 31.91 -8.58
N PRO A 615 14.78 32.84 -7.89
CA PRO A 615 13.33 32.95 -7.90
C PRO A 615 12.86 33.39 -9.28
N GLY A 616 12.35 32.46 -10.10
CA GLY A 616 11.81 32.85 -11.42
C GLY A 616 11.61 31.77 -12.47
N ALA A 617 12.00 30.52 -12.26
CA ALA A 617 11.73 29.45 -13.21
C ALA A 617 10.21 29.11 -13.21
N ARG A 618 9.45 29.79 -14.05
CA ARG A 618 8.04 29.47 -14.31
C ARG A 618 7.95 28.09 -14.96
N SER A 619 7.14 27.23 -14.38
CA SER A 619 6.64 26.03 -15.04
C SER A 619 5.99 26.43 -16.37
N GLN A 620 6.55 26.00 -17.50
CA GLN A 620 5.86 26.11 -18.77
C GLN A 620 4.68 25.12 -18.75
N GLU A 621 3.48 25.68 -18.75
CA GLU A 621 2.29 24.91 -19.13
C GLU A 621 2.45 24.40 -20.56
N PRO A 622 2.09 23.15 -20.86
CA PRO A 622 2.12 22.65 -22.23
C PRO A 622 1.06 23.40 -23.05
N GLY A 623 1.52 24.28 -23.90
CA GLY A 623 0.68 25.05 -24.80
C GLY A 623 -0.12 24.13 -25.73
N VAL A 624 -1.43 24.24 -25.65
CA VAL A 624 -2.39 23.69 -26.60
C VAL A 624 -2.11 24.33 -27.96
N ARG A 625 -1.49 23.58 -28.87
CA ARG A 625 -1.42 23.98 -30.30
C ARG A 625 -2.82 23.82 -30.91
N SER A 626 -3.53 24.92 -31.03
CA SER A 626 -4.63 25.06 -31.97
C SER A 626 -4.11 24.78 -33.40
N ARG A 627 -4.61 23.74 -34.03
CA ARG A 627 -4.54 23.59 -35.48
C ARG A 627 -5.69 24.39 -36.09
N GLU A 628 -5.38 25.53 -36.67
CA GLU A 628 -6.17 26.14 -37.73
C GLU A 628 -5.75 25.53 -39.08
N THR A 629 -6.79 25.25 -39.87
CA THR A 629 -6.96 24.78 -41.25
C THR A 629 -6.97 23.29 -41.45
#